data_3dded11c183d5d6169f2d47577dadd0f
#
_entry.id   3dded11c183d5d6169f2d47577dadd0f
#
_cell.length_a   1.000
_cell.length_b   1.000
_cell.length_c   1.000
_cell.angle_alpha   90.00
_cell.angle_beta   90.00
_cell.angle_gamma   90.00
#
_symmetry.space_group_name_H-M   'P 1'
#
loop_
_entity.id
_entity.type
_entity.pdbx_description
1 polymer ?
#
loop_
_entity_poly.entity_id
_entity_poly.type
_entity_poly.pdbx_seq_one_letter_code
_entity_poly.pdbx_strand_id
1 'polypeptide(L)'
;MCANFKPLTLAQVQQFGLPEIPFDYVEEVYPGYELPLLFKSNLGFEWRKVHFGLIPKWAEDKSIASKTYNARSETLLQKASFIEATSKYQFGVIPVFEFYESKYIEQKPQRWGVRRQDGQVIFVAALYEICRIAGEVVPSATMLTMDAIDHPMLR
;
A
#
# COMPACT_ATOMS: atom_id res chain seq x y z
N MET A 1 -6.38 8.08 -7.27
CA MET A 1 -6.10 6.74 -6.70
C MET A 1 -4.71 6.32 -7.09
N CYS A 2 -3.87 5.98 -6.12
CA CYS A 2 -2.49 5.55 -6.38
C CYS A 2 -2.48 4.07 -6.81
N ALA A 3 -2.13 3.82 -8.05
CA ALA A 3 -2.02 2.46 -8.60
C ALA A 3 -0.57 2.05 -8.88
N ASN A 4 0.38 2.98 -8.72
CA ASN A 4 1.76 2.74 -9.07
C ASN A 4 2.68 3.64 -8.26
N PHE A 5 3.73 3.07 -7.69
CA PHE A 5 4.67 3.80 -6.85
C PHE A 5 6.04 3.14 -6.79
N LYS A 6 7.03 3.92 -6.38
CA LYS A 6 8.36 3.42 -6.01
C LYS A 6 8.45 3.31 -4.49
N PRO A 7 8.75 2.12 -3.95
CA PRO A 7 9.03 1.96 -2.52
C PRO A 7 10.30 2.71 -2.11
N LEU A 8 10.51 2.82 -0.79
CA LEU A 8 11.78 3.34 -0.28
C LEU A 8 12.97 2.51 -0.79
N THR A 9 14.13 3.16 -0.89
CA THR A 9 15.38 2.50 -1.25
C THR A 9 16.06 1.90 -0.01
N LEU A 10 17.01 0.99 -0.20
CA LEU A 10 17.83 0.43 0.89
C LEU A 10 18.61 1.53 1.65
N ALA A 11 19.10 2.55 0.94
CA ALA A 11 19.76 3.70 1.57
C ALA A 11 18.79 4.45 2.51
N GLN A 12 17.52 4.60 2.13
CA GLN A 12 16.51 5.24 2.96
C GLN A 12 16.13 4.38 4.17
N VAL A 13 16.12 3.06 4.06
CA VAL A 13 15.94 2.15 5.22
C VAL A 13 16.96 2.48 6.31
N GLN A 14 18.23 2.60 5.94
CA GLN A 14 19.32 2.94 6.87
C GLN A 14 19.19 4.37 7.40
N GLN A 15 18.89 5.32 6.53
CA GLN A 15 18.72 6.73 6.88
C GLN A 15 17.64 6.95 7.94
N PHE A 16 16.54 6.21 7.88
CA PHE A 16 15.43 6.30 8.84
C PHE A 16 15.61 5.41 10.08
N GLY A 17 16.70 4.66 10.18
CA GLY A 17 16.92 3.74 11.30
C GLY A 17 15.86 2.63 11.37
N LEU A 18 15.29 2.25 10.24
CA LEU A 18 14.33 1.16 10.15
C LEU A 18 15.06 -0.20 10.18
N PRO A 19 14.38 -1.28 10.61
CA PRO A 19 14.95 -2.62 10.50
C PRO A 19 15.35 -2.94 9.06
N GLU A 20 16.36 -3.76 8.89
CA GLU A 20 16.76 -4.25 7.58
C GLU A 20 15.63 -5.06 6.95
N ILE A 21 15.38 -4.84 5.63
CA ILE A 21 14.37 -5.59 4.90
C ILE A 21 14.94 -6.96 4.51
N PRO A 22 14.37 -8.08 5.03
CA PRO A 22 14.97 -9.40 4.87
C PRO A 22 14.57 -10.12 3.57
N PHE A 23 14.13 -9.37 2.56
CA PHE A 23 13.71 -9.90 1.26
C PHE A 23 13.94 -8.90 0.15
N ASP A 24 14.04 -9.38 -1.08
CA ASP A 24 14.11 -8.55 -2.28
C ASP A 24 12.73 -8.02 -2.65
N TYR A 25 12.67 -6.83 -3.22
CA TYR A 25 11.46 -6.21 -3.75
C TYR A 25 11.76 -5.38 -5.00
N VAL A 26 10.73 -5.16 -5.80
CA VAL A 26 10.84 -4.43 -7.07
C VAL A 26 10.99 -2.93 -6.84
N GLU A 27 11.66 -2.25 -7.77
CA GLU A 27 11.85 -0.80 -7.72
C GLU A 27 10.57 -0.01 -8.00
N GLU A 28 9.63 -0.60 -8.71
CA GLU A 28 8.35 0.01 -9.06
C GLU A 28 7.22 -1.00 -8.89
N VAL A 29 6.23 -0.65 -8.07
CA VAL A 29 5.12 -1.53 -7.68
C VAL A 29 3.86 -1.14 -8.44
N TYR A 30 3.18 -2.15 -8.98
CA TYR A 30 1.84 -2.09 -9.55
C TYR A 30 0.87 -2.99 -8.77
N PRO A 31 -0.45 -2.81 -8.89
CA PRO A 31 -1.41 -3.75 -8.32
C PRO A 31 -1.09 -5.19 -8.73
N GLY A 32 -1.13 -6.11 -7.77
CA GLY A 32 -0.75 -7.50 -8.00
C GLY A 32 0.73 -7.82 -7.79
N TYR A 33 1.59 -6.81 -7.69
CA TYR A 33 2.99 -7.01 -7.33
C TYR A 33 3.14 -7.16 -5.81
N GLU A 34 4.30 -7.64 -5.38
CA GLU A 34 4.64 -7.68 -3.97
C GLU A 34 5.38 -6.41 -3.56
N LEU A 35 5.17 -5.98 -2.32
CA LEU A 35 5.75 -4.76 -1.76
C LEU A 35 6.15 -4.96 -0.30
N PRO A 36 7.11 -4.17 0.22
CA PRO A 36 7.44 -4.17 1.64
C PRO A 36 6.42 -3.38 2.46
N LEU A 37 5.77 -4.03 3.41
CA LEU A 37 4.91 -3.43 4.42
C LEU A 37 5.64 -3.40 5.75
N LEU A 38 5.63 -2.25 6.42
CA LEU A 38 6.09 -2.10 7.80
C LEU A 38 4.90 -2.15 8.74
N PHE A 39 4.94 -3.00 9.74
CA PHE A 39 3.90 -3.09 10.76
C PHE A 39 4.53 -3.26 12.15
N LYS A 40 3.74 -3.05 13.17
CA LYS A 40 4.18 -3.22 14.57
C LYS A 40 3.63 -4.53 15.11
N SER A 41 4.54 -5.40 15.54
CA SER A 41 4.24 -6.62 16.28
C SER A 41 4.61 -6.45 17.77
N ASN A 42 4.46 -7.52 18.54
CA ASN A 42 4.93 -7.56 19.93
C ASN A 42 6.46 -7.49 20.04
N LEU A 43 7.18 -7.76 18.95
CA LEU A 43 8.64 -7.72 18.86
C LEU A 43 9.17 -6.37 18.37
N GLY A 44 8.31 -5.41 18.07
CA GLY A 44 8.66 -4.11 17.50
C GLY A 44 8.23 -3.96 16.06
N PHE A 45 8.95 -3.13 15.31
CA PHE A 45 8.67 -2.96 13.87
C PHE A 45 9.24 -4.10 13.06
N GLU A 46 8.42 -4.65 12.18
CA GLU A 46 8.77 -5.77 11.31
C GLU A 46 8.34 -5.48 9.87
N TRP A 47 9.11 -6.03 8.92
CA TRP A 47 8.77 -6.03 7.51
C TRP A 47 8.04 -7.29 7.11
N ARG A 48 7.06 -7.14 6.25
CA ARG A 48 6.40 -8.25 5.58
C ARG A 48 6.29 -7.98 4.09
N LYS A 49 6.59 -8.97 3.30
CA LYS A 49 6.35 -8.95 1.86
C LYS A 49 4.89 -9.28 1.62
N VAL A 50 4.15 -8.34 1.04
CA VAL A 50 2.69 -8.45 0.87
C VAL A 50 2.29 -8.22 -0.57
N HIS A 51 1.22 -8.88 -0.98
CA HIS A 51 0.57 -8.68 -2.28
C HIS A 51 -0.16 -7.33 -2.30
N PHE A 52 0.06 -6.52 -3.34
CA PHE A 52 -0.60 -5.23 -3.49
C PHE A 52 -2.01 -5.39 -4.05
N GLY A 53 -2.97 -5.26 -3.18
CA GLY A 53 -4.38 -5.54 -3.31
C GLY A 53 -4.81 -6.50 -2.19
N LEU A 54 -5.60 -6.00 -1.24
CA LEU A 54 -6.01 -6.77 -0.07
C LEU A 54 -6.92 -7.94 -0.48
N ILE A 55 -6.56 -9.14 -0.01
CA ILE A 55 -7.31 -10.36 -0.24
C ILE A 55 -7.98 -10.73 1.07
N PRO A 56 -9.31 -10.55 1.19
CA PRO A 56 -10.04 -10.88 2.42
C PRO A 56 -10.06 -12.41 2.64
N LYS A 57 -10.23 -12.83 3.87
CA LYS A 57 -10.19 -14.26 4.24
C LYS A 57 -11.24 -15.13 3.55
N TRP A 58 -12.35 -14.53 3.13
CA TRP A 58 -13.43 -15.24 2.41
C TRP A 58 -13.15 -15.41 0.91
N ALA A 59 -12.09 -14.78 0.37
CA ALA A 59 -11.75 -14.89 -1.05
C ALA A 59 -11.24 -16.31 -1.38
N GLU A 60 -11.69 -16.84 -2.51
CA GLU A 60 -11.28 -18.15 -3.01
C GLU A 60 -10.00 -18.08 -3.84
N ASP A 61 -9.73 -16.92 -4.44
CA ASP A 61 -8.56 -16.65 -5.26
C ASP A 61 -8.06 -15.22 -5.09
N LYS A 62 -7.01 -14.85 -5.82
CA LYS A 62 -6.39 -13.53 -5.75
C LYS A 62 -7.05 -12.47 -6.64
N SER A 63 -8.09 -12.79 -7.39
CA SER A 63 -8.66 -11.90 -8.42
C SER A 63 -9.22 -10.59 -7.86
N ILE A 64 -9.76 -10.62 -6.65
CA ILE A 64 -10.29 -9.44 -5.97
C ILE A 64 -9.23 -8.34 -5.77
N ALA A 65 -7.96 -8.71 -5.69
CA ALA A 65 -6.84 -7.78 -5.46
C ALA A 65 -6.77 -6.67 -6.53
N SER A 66 -7.23 -6.94 -7.73
CA SER A 66 -7.32 -5.94 -8.81
C SER A 66 -8.27 -4.76 -8.49
N LYS A 67 -9.13 -4.91 -7.49
CA LYS A 67 -10.12 -3.91 -7.06
C LYS A 67 -9.90 -3.40 -5.64
N THR A 68 -8.94 -3.96 -4.92
CA THR A 68 -8.74 -3.73 -3.48
C THR A 68 -7.36 -3.17 -3.13
N TYR A 69 -6.63 -2.63 -4.10
CA TYR A 69 -5.30 -2.03 -3.84
C TYR A 69 -5.38 -0.64 -3.22
N ASN A 70 -6.54 0.01 -3.27
CA ASN A 70 -6.86 1.24 -2.53
C ASN A 70 -8.14 1.05 -1.73
N ALA A 71 -8.19 1.62 -0.53
CA ALA A 71 -9.34 1.62 0.34
C ALA A 71 -9.61 3.03 0.88
N ARG A 72 -10.83 3.52 0.70
CA ARG A 72 -11.26 4.81 1.26
C ARG A 72 -11.35 4.69 2.78
N SER A 73 -10.60 5.52 3.49
CA SER A 73 -10.61 5.53 4.97
C SER A 73 -12.01 5.76 5.54
N GLU A 74 -12.82 6.56 4.86
CA GLU A 74 -14.18 6.94 5.29
C GLU A 74 -15.16 5.77 5.25
N THR A 75 -14.88 4.71 4.50
CA THR A 75 -15.81 3.59 4.26
C THR A 75 -15.28 2.21 4.62
N LEU A 76 -14.16 2.13 5.35
CA LEU A 76 -13.53 0.85 5.71
C LEU A 76 -14.48 -0.14 6.38
N LEU A 77 -15.28 0.33 7.33
CA LEU A 77 -16.25 -0.49 8.07
C LEU A 77 -17.53 -0.79 7.29
N GLN A 78 -17.68 -0.28 6.07
CA GLN A 78 -18.83 -0.48 5.21
C GLN A 78 -18.58 -1.45 4.06
N LYS A 79 -17.30 -1.81 3.81
CA LYS A 79 -16.89 -2.66 2.70
C LYS A 79 -16.54 -4.06 3.18
N ALA A 80 -17.19 -5.07 2.60
CA ALA A 80 -16.95 -6.47 2.93
C ALA A 80 -15.47 -6.88 2.83
N SER A 81 -14.75 -6.30 1.88
CA SER A 81 -13.32 -6.59 1.69
C SER A 81 -12.43 -6.08 2.82
N PHE A 82 -12.83 -5.06 3.56
CA PHE A 82 -11.98 -4.35 4.52
C PHE A 82 -12.45 -4.43 5.97
N ILE A 83 -13.71 -4.78 6.21
CA ILE A 83 -14.32 -4.72 7.54
C ILE A 83 -13.62 -5.62 8.55
N GLU A 84 -13.22 -6.83 8.17
CA GLU A 84 -12.58 -7.77 9.10
C GLU A 84 -11.21 -7.28 9.53
N ALA A 85 -10.34 -6.91 8.58
CA ALA A 85 -9.01 -6.40 8.88
C ALA A 85 -9.06 -5.09 9.68
N THR A 86 -10.01 -4.20 9.35
CA THR A 86 -10.23 -2.95 10.09
C THR A 86 -10.66 -3.22 11.53
N SER A 87 -11.59 -4.13 11.74
CA SER A 87 -12.10 -4.50 13.08
C SER A 87 -11.02 -5.14 13.97
N LYS A 88 -10.04 -5.76 13.36
CA LYS A 88 -8.87 -6.36 14.05
C LYS A 88 -7.67 -5.43 14.17
N TYR A 89 -7.81 -4.16 13.75
CA TYR A 89 -6.74 -3.16 13.78
C TYR A 89 -5.47 -3.63 13.04
N GLN A 90 -5.63 -4.30 11.91
CA GLN A 90 -4.52 -4.78 11.09
C GLN A 90 -3.96 -3.65 10.20
N PHE A 91 -3.40 -2.64 10.85
CA PHE A 91 -2.82 -1.47 10.18
C PHE A 91 -1.31 -1.58 10.09
N GLY A 92 -0.77 -1.01 9.01
CA GLY A 92 0.65 -0.85 8.79
C GLY A 92 0.93 0.40 7.99
N VAL A 93 2.16 0.54 7.54
CA VAL A 93 2.56 1.63 6.64
C VAL A 93 3.35 1.08 5.46
N ILE A 94 3.17 1.71 4.32
CA ILE A 94 3.96 1.44 3.12
C ILE A 94 4.85 2.67 2.89
N PRO A 95 6.16 2.58 3.08
CA PRO A 95 7.07 3.67 2.80
C PRO A 95 7.23 3.85 1.29
N VAL A 96 6.84 5.00 0.79
CA VAL A 96 6.82 5.34 -0.64
C VAL A 96 7.79 6.48 -0.90
N PHE A 97 8.71 6.28 -1.82
CA PHE A 97 9.60 7.36 -2.27
C PHE A 97 8.89 8.30 -3.26
N GLU A 98 8.19 7.73 -4.22
CA GLU A 98 7.45 8.47 -5.26
C GLU A 98 6.21 7.68 -5.65
N PHE A 99 5.07 8.33 -5.78
CA PHE A 99 3.88 7.72 -6.33
C PHE A 99 3.44 8.44 -7.60
N TYR A 100 2.69 7.75 -8.43
CA TYR A 100 2.27 8.26 -9.74
C TYR A 100 0.76 8.42 -9.80
N GLU A 101 0.36 9.57 -10.33
CA GLU A 101 -1.02 9.91 -10.60
C GLU A 101 -1.17 10.39 -12.06
N SER A 102 -2.32 10.13 -12.64
CA SER A 102 -2.64 10.64 -13.96
C SER A 102 -3.28 12.02 -13.85
N LYS A 103 -2.66 13.00 -14.48
CA LYS A 103 -3.25 14.33 -14.66
C LYS A 103 -3.67 14.50 -16.12
N TYR A 104 -4.89 14.95 -16.33
CA TYR A 104 -5.39 15.22 -17.67
C TYR A 104 -5.02 16.63 -18.10
N ILE A 105 -4.23 16.75 -19.17
CA ILE A 105 -3.89 18.01 -19.82
C ILE A 105 -4.43 17.91 -21.26
N GLU A 106 -5.27 18.87 -21.67
CA GLU A 106 -5.91 18.87 -22.99
C GLU A 106 -6.57 17.50 -23.33
N GLN A 107 -7.29 16.95 -22.36
CA GLN A 107 -7.97 15.65 -22.46
C GLN A 107 -7.04 14.42 -22.63
N LYS A 108 -5.74 14.60 -22.55
CA LYS A 108 -4.77 13.49 -22.62
C LYS A 108 -4.25 13.19 -21.21
N PRO A 109 -4.25 11.92 -20.78
CA PRO A 109 -3.67 11.54 -19.49
C PRO A 109 -2.15 11.67 -19.56
N GLN A 110 -1.60 12.40 -18.59
CA GLN A 110 -0.16 12.48 -18.38
C GLN A 110 0.18 11.86 -17.03
N ARG A 111 1.19 11.01 -17.01
CA ARG A 111 1.69 10.40 -15.79
C ARG A 111 2.56 11.40 -15.04
N TRP A 112 2.17 11.71 -13.82
CA TRP A 112 2.90 12.63 -12.94
C TRP A 112 3.46 11.86 -11.75
N GLY A 113 4.76 12.02 -11.49
CA GLY A 113 5.40 11.54 -10.28
C GLY A 113 5.24 12.58 -9.17
N VAL A 114 4.80 12.14 -8.00
CA VAL A 114 4.63 12.97 -6.80
C VAL A 114 5.56 12.45 -5.71
N ARG A 115 6.40 13.34 -5.20
CA ARG A 115 7.32 13.04 -4.10
C ARG A 115 7.44 14.24 -3.18
N ARG A 116 7.96 14.02 -1.99
CA ARG A 116 8.24 15.12 -1.06
C ARG A 116 9.37 15.99 -1.59
N GLN A 117 9.23 17.30 -1.40
CA GLN A 117 10.23 18.28 -1.82
C GLN A 117 11.57 18.09 -1.10
N ASP A 118 11.55 17.63 0.15
CA ASP A 118 12.74 17.36 0.96
C ASP A 118 13.43 16.02 0.64
N GLY A 119 12.95 15.27 -0.34
CA GLY A 119 13.50 13.98 -0.74
C GLY A 119 13.24 12.83 0.23
N GLN A 120 12.46 13.05 1.29
CA GLN A 120 12.11 12.03 2.27
C GLN A 120 11.00 11.10 1.76
N VAL A 121 10.84 9.94 2.39
CA VAL A 121 9.74 9.03 2.06
C VAL A 121 8.41 9.53 2.61
N ILE A 122 7.35 9.13 1.95
CA ILE A 122 5.97 9.28 2.40
C ILE A 122 5.58 7.96 3.05
N PHE A 123 5.17 7.99 4.32
CA PHE A 123 4.64 6.81 5.00
C PHE A 123 3.14 6.74 4.76
N VAL A 124 2.72 5.91 3.82
CA VAL A 124 1.31 5.74 3.46
C VAL A 124 0.66 4.75 4.40
N ALA A 125 -0.44 5.15 5.03
CA ALA A 125 -1.22 4.24 5.87
C ALA A 125 -1.77 3.07 5.03
N ALA A 126 -1.73 1.89 5.59
CA ALA A 126 -2.17 0.66 4.94
C ALA A 126 -2.98 -0.21 5.89
N LEU A 127 -3.83 -1.04 5.31
CA LEU A 127 -4.55 -2.11 5.98
C LEU A 127 -4.04 -3.43 5.39
N TYR A 128 -3.79 -4.44 6.22
CA TYR A 128 -3.31 -5.73 5.75
C TYR A 128 -4.20 -6.89 6.20
N GLU A 129 -4.12 -7.97 5.45
CA GLU A 129 -4.78 -9.24 5.77
C GLU A 129 -3.83 -10.39 5.45
N ILE A 130 -3.99 -11.49 6.17
CA ILE A 130 -3.29 -12.73 5.91
C ILE A 130 -4.34 -13.81 5.69
N CYS A 131 -4.43 -14.30 4.47
CA CYS A 131 -5.39 -15.34 4.10
C CYS A 131 -4.69 -16.62 3.63
N ARG A 132 -5.47 -17.66 3.36
CA ARG A 132 -5.00 -18.89 2.70
C ARG A 132 -5.72 -19.04 1.37
N ILE A 133 -4.93 -19.19 0.30
CA ILE A 133 -5.42 -19.49 -1.05
C ILE A 133 -4.77 -20.80 -1.48
N ALA A 134 -5.58 -21.81 -1.80
CA ALA A 134 -5.12 -23.14 -2.21
C ALA A 134 -4.06 -23.74 -1.24
N GLY A 135 -4.24 -23.53 0.06
CA GLY A 135 -3.33 -24.01 1.11
C GLY A 135 -2.11 -23.14 1.37
N GLU A 136 -1.84 -22.13 0.55
CA GLU A 136 -0.72 -21.19 0.74
C GLU A 136 -1.13 -19.99 1.56
N VAL A 137 -0.24 -19.51 2.43
CA VAL A 137 -0.40 -18.28 3.18
C VAL A 137 -0.09 -17.08 2.27
N VAL A 138 -1.06 -16.20 2.11
CA VAL A 138 -0.95 -15.02 1.25
C VAL A 138 -1.16 -13.76 2.09
N PRO A 139 -0.09 -13.07 2.47
CA PRO A 139 -0.18 -11.71 3.03
C PRO A 139 -0.52 -10.72 1.92
N SER A 140 -1.42 -9.79 2.20
CA SER A 140 -1.84 -8.76 1.26
C SER A 140 -2.12 -7.44 1.97
N ALA A 141 -2.08 -6.34 1.23
CA ALA A 141 -2.35 -5.02 1.79
C ALA A 141 -3.03 -4.10 0.79
N THR A 142 -3.70 -3.10 1.31
CA THR A 142 -4.28 -2.00 0.56
C THR A 142 -3.75 -0.68 1.10
N MET A 143 -3.57 0.31 0.23
CA MET A 143 -3.28 1.68 0.63
C MET A 143 -4.55 2.39 1.04
N LEU A 144 -4.52 3.09 2.18
CA LEU A 144 -5.62 3.95 2.58
C LEU A 144 -5.58 5.25 1.78
N THR A 145 -6.73 5.64 1.28
CA THR A 145 -6.94 6.90 0.58
C THR A 145 -8.02 7.72 1.28
N MET A 146 -7.98 9.02 1.09
CA MET A 146 -9.00 9.94 1.58
C MET A 146 -9.35 10.93 0.49
N ASP A 147 -10.40 11.71 0.69
CA ASP A 147 -10.77 12.75 -0.25
C ASP A 147 -9.70 13.84 -0.31
N ALA A 148 -9.36 14.27 -1.51
CA ALA A 148 -8.35 15.30 -1.78
C ALA A 148 -8.95 16.66 -2.13
N ILE A 149 -10.21 16.92 -1.76
CA ILE A 149 -10.96 18.13 -2.15
C ILE A 149 -10.16 19.40 -1.88
N ASP A 150 -9.50 19.49 -0.75
CA ASP A 150 -8.74 20.68 -0.34
C ASP A 150 -7.26 20.62 -0.70
N HIS A 151 -6.81 19.56 -1.38
CA HIS A 151 -5.39 19.43 -1.71
C HIS A 151 -5.06 20.12 -3.04
N PRO A 152 -4.16 21.11 -3.07
CA PRO A 152 -3.93 21.94 -4.24
C PRO A 152 -3.39 21.19 -5.47
N MET A 153 -2.76 20.03 -5.28
CA MET A 153 -2.15 19.24 -6.36
C MET A 153 -2.92 17.97 -6.71
N LEU A 154 -3.74 17.44 -5.81
CA LEU A 154 -4.33 16.11 -5.94
C LEU A 154 -5.85 16.08 -6.12
N ARG A 155 -6.48 17.24 -6.24
CA ARG A 155 -7.91 17.37 -6.51
C ARG A 155 -8.25 17.37 -8.01
#